data_f5bb594b5be16ef71b324bb9d9fd6ad9
#
_entry.id   f5bb594b5be16ef71b324bb9d9fd6ad9
#
_cell.length_a   1.000
_cell.length_b   1.000
_cell.length_c   1.000
_cell.angle_alpha   90.00
_cell.angle_beta   90.00
_cell.angle_gamma   90.00
#
_symmetry.space_group_name_H-M   'P 1'
#
loop_
_entity.id
_entity.type
_entity.pdbx_description
1 polymer ?
#
loop_
_entity_poly.entity_id
_entity_poly.type
_entity_poly.pdbx_seq_one_letter_code
_entity_poly.pdbx_strand_id
1 'polypeptide(L)'
;SRNSSVLLEFLFFVSKKVLKIKFCVLGFPEFDLSGTKVCKFGGQTMRMRNVYEKVPTLVDLKEKFLLVKQSQHTGELAMRDYRNCLADFIKHSQNSISYEQLEADSLRYFAAIPDTSPARYNKPFQNINAFFNWLVSQEYLSKNPLKANGLKKRKDDGNVKPASIEALQSFLKALDRKSYTGMRDYVIIVLMLDSGIRTKELLNLRDSDFDAKAGCISVSKLIAKTRHTRTVYLSPSTVRLIAEFQTVKPQAWDDWLFPNYEGGYLKVDQLDKAFLKYSQKSGVKITPYQLRHSFATLFLKNGGDVFSLQHLMAHSDLRMTKRYTE
;
A
#
# COMPACT_ATOMS: atom_id res chain seq x y z
N SER A 1 15.76 -45.26 36.57
CA SER A 1 15.40 -43.86 36.94
C SER A 1 16.16 -42.77 36.17
N ARG A 2 16.76 -43.04 35.02
CA ARG A 2 17.42 -42.03 34.19
C ARG A 2 16.71 -41.75 32.84
N ASN A 3 15.60 -42.44 32.53
CA ASN A 3 14.90 -42.29 31.27
C ASN A 3 13.63 -41.40 31.34
N SER A 4 13.27 -40.91 32.52
CA SER A 4 12.06 -40.06 32.68
C SER A 4 12.30 -38.60 32.44
N SER A 5 13.54 -38.10 32.49
CA SER A 5 13.83 -36.67 32.28
C SER A 5 13.93 -36.28 30.81
N VAL A 6 14.38 -37.17 29.94
CA VAL A 6 14.51 -36.91 28.51
C VAL A 6 13.15 -36.92 27.80
N LEU A 7 12.18 -37.67 28.32
CA LEU A 7 10.81 -37.67 27.79
C LEU A 7 10.01 -36.40 28.16
N LEU A 8 10.31 -35.78 29.28
CA LEU A 8 9.68 -34.56 29.71
C LEU A 8 10.20 -33.31 28.93
N GLU A 9 11.45 -33.27 28.52
CA GLU A 9 12.00 -32.19 27.68
C GLU A 9 11.50 -32.26 26.24
N PHE A 10 11.21 -33.46 25.71
CA PHE A 10 10.63 -33.60 24.36
C PHE A 10 9.16 -33.16 24.31
N LEU A 11 8.43 -33.18 25.42
CA LEU A 11 7.03 -32.77 25.53
C LEU A 11 6.87 -31.26 25.66
N PHE A 12 7.93 -30.53 26.03
CA PHE A 12 7.88 -29.04 26.16
C PHE A 12 8.11 -28.30 24.85
N PHE A 13 8.58 -28.98 23.79
CA PHE A 13 8.93 -28.32 22.51
C PHE A 13 7.84 -28.42 21.43
N VAL A 14 6.71 -29.05 21.71
CA VAL A 14 5.57 -29.11 20.79
C VAL A 14 4.50 -28.16 21.29
N SER A 15 4.35 -27.04 20.59
CA SER A 15 3.38 -25.98 20.79
C SER A 15 2.03 -26.45 21.34
N LYS A 16 1.55 -25.81 22.41
CA LYS A 16 0.30 -26.11 23.13
C LYS A 16 -0.98 -26.14 22.25
N LYS A 17 -0.91 -25.83 20.98
CA LYS A 17 -2.06 -25.81 20.05
C LYS A 17 -2.11 -26.98 19.05
N VAL A 18 -1.03 -27.72 18.86
CA VAL A 18 -0.98 -28.72 17.77
C VAL A 18 -1.16 -30.16 18.23
N LEU A 19 -1.08 -30.50 19.51
CA LEU A 19 -1.33 -31.89 19.91
C LEU A 19 -1.82 -32.02 21.35
N LYS A 20 -3.13 -32.01 21.57
CA LYS A 20 -3.73 -32.84 22.59
C LYS A 20 -3.78 -34.29 22.07
N ILE A 21 -2.64 -34.88 21.76
CA ILE A 21 -2.52 -36.33 21.62
C ILE A 21 -2.40 -36.85 23.05
N LYS A 22 -3.49 -37.38 23.61
CA LYS A 22 -3.38 -38.29 24.73
C LYS A 22 -2.67 -39.53 24.22
N PHE A 23 -1.40 -39.69 24.54
CA PHE A 23 -0.70 -40.96 24.36
C PHE A 23 -1.42 -42.04 25.18
N CYS A 24 -2.05 -42.99 24.51
CA CYS A 24 -2.33 -44.28 25.12
C CYS A 24 -0.98 -45.02 25.28
N VAL A 25 -0.56 -45.22 26.50
CA VAL A 25 0.59 -46.02 26.84
C VAL A 25 0.30 -47.49 26.47
N LEU A 26 1.11 -48.08 25.58
CA LEU A 26 1.15 -49.48 25.21
C LEU A 26 0.00 -50.02 24.40
N GLY A 27 0.06 -49.87 23.11
CA GLY A 27 -0.76 -50.59 22.13
C GLY A 27 -0.72 -49.91 20.77
N PHE A 28 -0.35 -50.65 19.74
CA PHE A 28 -0.46 -50.15 18.36
C PHE A 28 -1.94 -49.84 18.04
N PRO A 29 -2.25 -48.75 17.35
CA PRO A 29 -3.63 -48.43 16.99
C PRO A 29 -4.14 -49.51 16.00
N GLU A 30 -5.22 -50.17 16.33
CA GLU A 30 -5.99 -50.99 15.40
C GLU A 30 -6.93 -50.09 14.59
N PHE A 31 -7.15 -50.48 13.33
CA PHE A 31 -8.16 -49.79 12.48
C PHE A 31 -9.41 -50.69 12.41
N ASP A 32 -10.58 -50.10 12.53
CA ASP A 32 -11.83 -50.79 12.27
C ASP A 32 -12.03 -51.00 10.74
N LEU A 33 -13.04 -51.76 10.36
CA LEU A 33 -13.40 -52.06 8.96
C LEU A 33 -13.76 -50.81 8.15
N SER A 34 -13.94 -49.65 8.78
CA SER A 34 -14.19 -48.35 8.15
C SER A 34 -12.93 -47.49 8.04
N GLY A 35 -11.75 -47.96 8.50
CA GLY A 35 -10.51 -47.19 8.53
C GLY A 35 -10.41 -46.20 9.70
N THR A 36 -11.31 -46.26 10.68
CA THR A 36 -11.30 -45.42 11.87
C THR A 36 -10.34 -45.96 12.92
N LYS A 37 -9.43 -45.13 13.44
CA LYS A 37 -8.52 -45.53 14.53
C LYS A 37 -9.31 -45.82 15.80
N VAL A 38 -9.10 -46.99 16.39
CA VAL A 38 -9.71 -47.39 17.65
C VAL A 38 -8.61 -47.73 18.67
N CYS A 39 -8.84 -47.33 19.91
CA CYS A 39 -7.98 -47.67 21.04
C CYS A 39 -8.79 -48.49 22.03
N LYS A 40 -8.20 -49.60 22.58
CA LYS A 40 -8.78 -50.38 23.66
C LYS A 40 -8.29 -49.83 25.00
N PHE A 41 -9.20 -49.48 25.86
CA PHE A 41 -8.90 -49.08 27.25
C PHE A 41 -9.87 -49.80 28.19
N GLY A 42 -9.35 -50.53 29.17
CA GLY A 42 -10.17 -51.26 30.15
C GLY A 42 -11.18 -52.23 29.53
N GLY A 43 -10.86 -52.90 28.42
CA GLY A 43 -11.72 -53.86 27.74
C GLY A 43 -12.82 -53.25 26.85
N GLN A 44 -12.91 -51.93 26.79
CA GLN A 44 -13.86 -51.23 25.90
C GLN A 44 -13.15 -50.59 24.70
N THR A 45 -13.76 -50.76 23.52
CA THR A 45 -13.28 -50.14 22.28
C THR A 45 -13.79 -48.70 22.19
N MET A 46 -12.89 -47.73 22.29
CA MET A 46 -13.23 -46.32 22.07
C MET A 46 -12.91 -45.92 20.65
N ARG A 47 -13.90 -45.41 19.93
CA ARG A 47 -13.68 -44.78 18.62
C ARG A 47 -13.05 -43.41 18.85
N MET A 48 -11.84 -43.23 18.32
CA MET A 48 -11.26 -41.87 18.26
C MET A 48 -11.94 -41.11 17.13
N ARG A 49 -12.68 -40.06 17.45
CA ARG A 49 -13.07 -39.09 16.43
C ARG A 49 -11.80 -38.59 15.77
N ASN A 50 -11.71 -38.75 14.45
CA ASN A 50 -10.63 -38.11 13.65
C ASN A 50 -10.75 -36.63 13.78
N VAL A 51 -10.20 -36.06 14.83
CA VAL A 51 -9.89 -34.63 14.91
C VAL A 51 -8.54 -34.45 14.23
N TYR A 52 -8.43 -34.83 12.97
CA TYR A 52 -7.42 -34.23 12.12
C TYR A 52 -7.90 -32.80 11.87
N GLU A 53 -7.55 -31.87 12.73
CA GLU A 53 -7.54 -30.48 12.33
C GLU A 53 -6.66 -30.43 11.07
N LYS A 54 -7.28 -30.21 9.92
CA LYS A 54 -6.59 -30.10 8.64
C LYS A 54 -5.51 -29.04 8.83
N VAL A 55 -4.26 -29.43 8.68
CA VAL A 55 -3.15 -28.47 8.75
C VAL A 55 -3.47 -27.37 7.75
N PRO A 56 -3.60 -26.11 8.20
CA PRO A 56 -4.02 -25.04 7.32
C PRO A 56 -2.98 -24.85 6.20
N THR A 57 -3.42 -24.60 4.99
CA THR A 57 -2.54 -24.25 3.88
C THR A 57 -2.15 -22.76 3.95
N LEU A 58 -1.12 -22.34 3.20
CA LEU A 58 -0.80 -20.91 3.06
C LEU A 58 -1.96 -20.10 2.52
N VAL A 59 -2.80 -20.70 1.67
CA VAL A 59 -4.01 -20.05 1.15
C VAL A 59 -5.00 -19.80 2.29
N ASP A 60 -5.26 -20.80 3.13
CA ASP A 60 -6.17 -20.66 4.28
C ASP A 60 -5.66 -19.58 5.26
N LEU A 61 -4.36 -19.56 5.51
CA LEU A 61 -3.72 -18.58 6.40
C LEU A 61 -3.69 -17.17 5.80
N LYS A 62 -3.53 -17.04 4.48
CA LYS A 62 -3.66 -15.75 3.79
C LYS A 62 -5.06 -15.17 3.98
N GLU A 63 -6.11 -15.95 3.76
CA GLU A 63 -7.49 -15.47 3.94
C GLU A 63 -7.74 -15.05 5.40
N LYS A 64 -7.27 -15.82 6.37
CA LYS A 64 -7.35 -15.47 7.78
C LYS A 64 -6.60 -14.17 8.11
N PHE A 65 -5.40 -13.99 7.57
CA PHE A 65 -4.63 -12.74 7.70
C PHE A 65 -5.37 -11.55 7.11
N LEU A 66 -5.98 -11.71 5.92
CA LEU A 66 -6.74 -10.65 5.27
C LEU A 66 -7.97 -10.24 6.09
N LEU A 67 -8.67 -11.19 6.70
CA LEU A 67 -9.78 -10.90 7.63
C LEU A 67 -9.29 -10.11 8.85
N VAL A 68 -8.13 -10.47 9.43
CA VAL A 68 -7.54 -9.70 10.53
C VAL A 68 -7.18 -8.28 10.08
N LYS A 69 -6.63 -8.10 8.88
CA LYS A 69 -6.32 -6.77 8.35
C LYS A 69 -7.58 -5.94 8.07
N GLN A 70 -8.64 -6.58 7.63
CA GLN A 70 -9.94 -5.94 7.42
C GLN A 70 -10.56 -5.50 8.75
N SER A 71 -10.52 -6.32 9.80
CA SER A 71 -11.02 -5.96 11.14
C SER A 71 -10.22 -4.82 11.79
N GLN A 72 -8.96 -4.61 11.35
CA GLN A 72 -8.12 -3.47 11.73
C GLN A 72 -8.40 -2.21 10.88
N HIS A 73 -9.47 -2.18 10.10
CA HIS A 73 -9.83 -1.07 9.21
C HIS A 73 -8.72 -0.66 8.26
N THR A 74 -7.93 -1.64 7.75
CA THR A 74 -6.90 -1.39 6.75
C THR A 74 -7.55 -0.88 5.47
N GLY A 75 -7.05 0.25 4.94
CA GLY A 75 -7.64 0.88 3.75
C GLY A 75 -7.57 -0.01 2.51
N GLU A 76 -8.54 0.15 1.58
CA GLU A 76 -8.74 -0.70 0.41
C GLU A 76 -7.50 -0.91 -0.45
N LEU A 77 -6.70 0.16 -0.68
CA LEU A 77 -5.46 0.05 -1.45
C LEU A 77 -4.46 -0.90 -0.80
N ALA A 78 -4.27 -0.79 0.52
CA ALA A 78 -3.38 -1.69 1.25
C ALA A 78 -3.92 -3.13 1.26
N MET A 79 -5.24 -3.30 1.39
CA MET A 79 -5.89 -4.62 1.28
C MET A 79 -5.68 -5.26 -0.09
N ARG A 80 -5.82 -4.47 -1.17
CA ARG A 80 -5.52 -4.92 -2.54
C ARG A 80 -4.06 -5.32 -2.69
N ASP A 81 -3.15 -4.51 -2.13
CA ASP A 81 -1.71 -4.79 -2.17
C ASP A 81 -1.37 -6.09 -1.44
N TYR A 82 -1.94 -6.33 -0.24
CA TYR A 82 -1.79 -7.59 0.48
C TYR A 82 -2.30 -8.78 -0.35
N ARG A 83 -3.54 -8.67 -0.88
CA ARG A 83 -4.11 -9.76 -1.70
C ARG A 83 -3.21 -10.12 -2.88
N ASN A 84 -2.79 -9.12 -3.64
CA ASN A 84 -2.00 -9.33 -4.86
C ASN A 84 -0.60 -9.88 -4.53
N CYS A 85 0.11 -9.27 -3.59
CA CYS A 85 1.48 -9.70 -3.24
C CYS A 85 1.50 -11.10 -2.62
N LEU A 86 0.53 -11.43 -1.74
CA LEU A 86 0.48 -12.76 -1.13
C LEU A 86 -0.01 -13.83 -2.10
N ALA A 87 -0.95 -13.51 -2.99
CA ALA A 87 -1.37 -14.43 -4.04
C ALA A 87 -0.22 -14.75 -5.00
N ASP A 88 0.56 -13.72 -5.39
CA ASP A 88 1.72 -13.89 -6.25
C ASP A 88 2.81 -14.73 -5.56
N PHE A 89 3.13 -14.44 -4.29
CA PHE A 89 4.08 -15.26 -3.52
C PHE A 89 3.64 -16.70 -3.40
N ILE A 90 2.38 -16.97 -3.03
CA ILE A 90 1.84 -18.33 -2.85
C ILE A 90 1.85 -19.10 -4.17
N LYS A 91 1.58 -18.44 -5.30
CA LYS A 91 1.67 -19.05 -6.64
C LYS A 91 3.09 -19.58 -6.95
N HIS A 92 4.12 -18.93 -6.41
CA HIS A 92 5.52 -19.32 -6.58
C HIS A 92 6.05 -20.22 -5.43
N SER A 93 5.21 -20.54 -4.46
CA SER A 93 5.52 -21.42 -3.33
C SER A 93 4.88 -22.80 -3.49
N GLN A 94 5.34 -23.78 -2.71
CA GLN A 94 4.74 -25.12 -2.66
C GLN A 94 3.49 -25.20 -1.77
N ASN A 95 2.92 -24.06 -1.36
CA ASN A 95 1.75 -23.97 -0.48
C ASN A 95 1.91 -24.73 0.86
N SER A 96 3.14 -24.94 1.29
CA SER A 96 3.52 -25.57 2.57
C SER A 96 3.76 -24.50 3.63
N ILE A 97 3.47 -24.84 4.90
CA ILE A 97 3.79 -24.00 6.06
C ILE A 97 5.07 -24.44 6.79
N SER A 98 5.83 -25.39 6.23
CA SER A 98 7.16 -25.73 6.76
C SER A 98 8.08 -24.50 6.70
N TYR A 99 8.80 -24.27 7.81
CA TYR A 99 9.72 -23.14 7.88
C TYR A 99 10.80 -23.23 6.79
N GLU A 100 11.41 -24.40 6.62
CA GLU A 100 12.50 -24.64 5.66
C GLU A 100 12.01 -24.41 4.22
N GLN A 101 10.78 -24.83 3.92
CA GLN A 101 10.19 -24.63 2.61
C GLN A 101 9.90 -23.15 2.35
N LEU A 102 9.32 -22.43 3.32
CA LEU A 102 9.04 -21.01 3.21
C LEU A 102 10.31 -20.16 3.12
N GLU A 103 11.38 -20.58 3.79
CA GLU A 103 12.69 -19.97 3.68
C GLU A 103 13.23 -20.10 2.26
N ALA A 104 13.22 -21.29 1.67
CA ALA A 104 13.67 -21.54 0.30
C ALA A 104 12.78 -20.84 -0.74
N ASP A 105 11.45 -20.87 -0.56
CA ASP A 105 10.50 -20.19 -1.44
C ASP A 105 10.69 -18.67 -1.42
N SER A 106 10.97 -18.11 -0.24
CA SER A 106 11.25 -16.67 -0.10
C SER A 106 12.51 -16.27 -0.88
N LEU A 107 13.60 -17.03 -0.75
CA LEU A 107 14.83 -16.76 -1.51
C LEU A 107 14.58 -16.81 -3.02
N ARG A 108 13.92 -17.84 -3.51
CA ARG A 108 13.59 -17.98 -4.94
C ARG A 108 12.70 -16.83 -5.43
N TYR A 109 11.66 -16.50 -4.68
CA TYR A 109 10.73 -15.42 -5.04
C TYR A 109 11.44 -14.07 -5.15
N PHE A 110 12.22 -13.69 -4.14
CA PHE A 110 12.92 -12.40 -4.13
C PHE A 110 14.10 -12.33 -5.11
N ALA A 111 14.75 -13.47 -5.41
CA ALA A 111 15.77 -13.56 -6.45
C ALA A 111 15.20 -13.38 -7.87
N ALA A 112 13.96 -13.81 -8.09
CA ALA A 112 13.28 -13.68 -9.39
C ALA A 112 12.76 -12.27 -9.66
N ILE A 113 12.67 -11.37 -8.65
CA ILE A 113 12.22 -10.00 -8.87
C ILE A 113 13.30 -9.20 -9.64
N PRO A 114 12.98 -8.68 -10.84
CA PRO A 114 13.94 -7.90 -11.62
C PRO A 114 14.47 -6.69 -10.85
N ASP A 115 15.76 -6.40 -11.02
CA ASP A 115 16.42 -5.25 -10.38
C ASP A 115 16.17 -3.94 -11.15
N THR A 116 14.90 -3.58 -11.32
CA THR A 116 14.49 -2.39 -12.08
C THR A 116 14.26 -1.16 -11.20
N SER A 117 13.75 -1.36 -9.99
CA SER A 117 13.56 -0.28 -9.00
C SER A 117 13.41 -0.83 -7.59
N PRO A 118 13.90 -0.11 -6.56
CA PRO A 118 13.70 -0.49 -5.16
C PRO A 118 12.22 -0.68 -4.79
N ALA A 119 11.32 0.13 -5.32
CA ALA A 119 9.89 0.06 -5.03
C ALA A 119 9.27 -1.29 -5.43
N ARG A 120 9.71 -1.86 -6.59
CA ARG A 120 9.23 -3.15 -7.09
C ARG A 120 9.61 -4.31 -6.17
N TYR A 121 10.76 -4.21 -5.52
CA TYR A 121 11.22 -5.17 -4.51
C TYR A 121 10.60 -4.89 -3.13
N ASN A 122 10.60 -3.63 -2.71
CA ASN A 122 10.24 -3.24 -1.35
C ASN A 122 8.74 -3.44 -1.04
N LYS A 123 7.87 -3.33 -2.04
CA LYS A 123 6.42 -3.51 -1.87
C LYS A 123 6.07 -4.96 -1.50
N PRO A 124 6.42 -5.98 -2.31
CA PRO A 124 6.25 -7.39 -1.93
C PRO A 124 6.94 -7.71 -0.60
N PHE A 125 8.18 -7.25 -0.41
CA PHE A 125 8.92 -7.48 0.82
C PHE A 125 8.13 -7.01 2.06
N GLN A 126 7.58 -5.81 2.03
CA GLN A 126 6.81 -5.26 3.14
C GLN A 126 5.55 -6.08 3.44
N ASN A 127 4.83 -6.49 2.39
CA ASN A 127 3.57 -7.21 2.54
C ASN A 127 3.79 -8.65 3.01
N ILE A 128 4.77 -9.36 2.43
CA ILE A 128 5.11 -10.73 2.82
C ILE A 128 5.72 -10.74 4.23
N ASN A 129 6.58 -9.77 4.57
CA ASN A 129 7.12 -9.63 5.91
C ASN A 129 6.04 -9.40 6.97
N ALA A 130 5.01 -8.61 6.66
CA ALA A 130 3.88 -8.41 7.56
C ALA A 130 3.08 -9.71 7.76
N PHE A 131 2.88 -10.50 6.71
CA PHE A 131 2.24 -11.81 6.79
C PHE A 131 3.04 -12.80 7.62
N PHE A 132 4.35 -12.93 7.38
CA PHE A 132 5.19 -13.84 8.16
C PHE A 132 5.32 -13.43 9.63
N ASN A 133 5.40 -12.13 9.93
CA ASN A 133 5.36 -11.66 11.31
C ASN A 133 4.02 -12.03 11.99
N TRP A 134 2.91 -11.97 11.26
CA TRP A 134 1.62 -12.41 11.77
C TRP A 134 1.60 -13.94 11.97
N LEU A 135 2.15 -14.75 11.06
CA LEU A 135 2.27 -16.20 11.26
C LEU A 135 3.09 -16.56 12.50
N VAL A 136 4.17 -15.80 12.77
CA VAL A 136 4.95 -15.95 14.00
C VAL A 136 4.13 -15.55 15.23
N SER A 137 3.39 -14.46 15.19
CA SER A 137 2.55 -14.02 16.31
C SER A 137 1.37 -14.95 16.61
N GLN A 138 0.97 -15.77 15.64
CA GLN A 138 -0.06 -16.79 15.78
C GLN A 138 0.52 -18.19 16.02
N GLU A 139 1.83 -18.30 16.29
CA GLU A 139 2.56 -19.54 16.57
C GLU A 139 2.52 -20.58 15.42
N TYR A 140 2.19 -20.17 14.18
CA TYR A 140 2.32 -21.03 12.99
C TYR A 140 3.77 -21.21 12.56
N LEU A 141 4.64 -20.24 12.85
CA LEU A 141 6.08 -20.28 12.59
C LEU A 141 6.86 -19.87 13.85
N SER A 142 8.02 -20.46 14.06
CA SER A 142 8.92 -20.12 15.17
C SER A 142 9.65 -18.79 14.93
N LYS A 143 9.97 -18.48 13.69
CA LYS A 143 10.69 -17.26 13.28
C LYS A 143 10.28 -16.83 11.87
N ASN A 144 10.58 -15.57 11.53
CA ASN A 144 10.24 -15.03 10.19
C ASN A 144 11.30 -15.47 9.16
N PRO A 145 10.90 -16.17 8.07
CA PRO A 145 11.83 -16.68 7.06
C PRO A 145 12.65 -15.57 6.35
N LEU A 146 12.09 -14.39 6.15
CA LEU A 146 12.81 -13.28 5.50
C LEU A 146 13.98 -12.78 6.34
N LYS A 147 13.82 -12.73 7.67
CA LYS A 147 14.85 -12.25 8.58
C LYS A 147 16.01 -13.24 8.72
N ALA A 148 15.74 -14.53 8.68
CA ALA A 148 16.74 -15.56 8.81
C ALA A 148 17.77 -15.50 7.67
N ASN A 149 17.31 -15.19 6.46
CA ASN A 149 18.17 -15.05 5.26
C ASN A 149 18.78 -13.66 5.09
N GLY A 150 18.67 -12.78 6.08
CA GLY A 150 19.19 -11.42 5.98
C GLY A 150 18.50 -10.58 4.91
N LEU A 151 17.35 -11.01 4.37
CA LEU A 151 16.60 -10.23 3.41
C LEU A 151 16.09 -8.95 4.07
N LYS A 152 16.34 -7.84 3.42
CA LYS A 152 15.97 -6.49 3.89
C LYS A 152 15.50 -5.62 2.73
N LYS A 153 14.80 -4.56 3.06
CA LYS A 153 14.42 -3.55 2.05
C LYS A 153 15.66 -3.02 1.35
N ARG A 154 15.55 -2.84 0.05
CA ARG A 154 16.55 -2.12 -0.75
C ARG A 154 16.47 -0.64 -0.41
N LYS A 155 17.61 0.02 -0.36
CA LYS A 155 17.66 1.47 -0.19
C LYS A 155 16.95 2.13 -1.38
N ASP A 156 15.99 2.97 -1.06
CA ASP A 156 15.30 3.79 -2.05
C ASP A 156 15.67 5.24 -1.73
N ASP A 157 16.56 5.78 -2.52
CA ASP A 157 17.05 7.15 -2.32
C ASP A 157 15.94 8.18 -2.61
N GLY A 158 14.80 7.69 -3.15
CA GLY A 158 13.57 8.47 -3.29
C GLY A 158 13.73 9.74 -4.14
N ASN A 159 14.83 9.82 -4.90
CA ASN A 159 15.20 11.01 -5.66
C ASN A 159 14.35 11.16 -6.92
N VAL A 160 13.08 11.55 -6.72
CA VAL A 160 12.33 12.14 -7.82
C VAL A 160 12.87 13.55 -8.03
N LYS A 161 13.67 13.73 -9.06
CA LYS A 161 14.19 15.06 -9.44
C LYS A 161 13.01 15.99 -9.79
N PRO A 162 13.00 17.24 -9.32
CA PRO A 162 12.03 18.23 -9.77
C PRO A 162 12.13 18.40 -11.28
N ALA A 163 11.01 18.72 -11.93
CA ALA A 163 11.04 19.06 -13.35
C ALA A 163 11.72 20.43 -13.55
N SER A 164 12.53 20.55 -14.59
CA SER A 164 13.10 21.86 -14.93
C SER A 164 12.02 22.81 -15.44
N ILE A 165 12.30 24.10 -15.42
CA ILE A 165 11.35 25.14 -15.89
C ILE A 165 11.04 24.94 -17.38
N GLU A 166 12.05 24.61 -18.18
CA GLU A 166 11.92 24.36 -19.63
C GLU A 166 11.06 23.12 -19.88
N ALA A 167 11.23 22.06 -19.07
CA ALA A 167 10.44 20.84 -19.14
C ALA A 167 8.96 21.13 -18.80
N LEU A 168 8.70 21.93 -17.75
CA LEU A 168 7.36 22.36 -17.37
C LEU A 168 6.71 23.19 -18.46
N GLN A 169 7.42 24.14 -19.04
CA GLN A 169 6.91 24.97 -20.15
C GLN A 169 6.58 24.14 -21.38
N SER A 170 7.45 23.21 -21.77
CA SER A 170 7.21 22.32 -22.91
C SER A 170 6.00 21.43 -22.66
N PHE A 171 5.86 20.91 -21.44
CA PHE A 171 4.72 20.08 -21.05
C PHE A 171 3.40 20.88 -21.09
N LEU A 172 3.37 22.10 -20.55
CA LEU A 172 2.20 22.96 -20.56
C LEU A 172 1.78 23.36 -21.97
N LYS A 173 2.73 23.58 -22.90
CA LYS A 173 2.44 23.88 -24.33
C LYS A 173 1.78 22.70 -25.07
N ALA A 174 1.97 21.47 -24.58
CA ALA A 174 1.38 20.28 -25.19
C ALA A 174 -0.13 20.12 -24.93
N LEU A 175 -0.69 20.88 -23.95
CA LEU A 175 -2.11 20.81 -23.62
C LEU A 175 -2.94 21.62 -24.62
N ASP A 176 -4.05 21.05 -25.06
CA ASP A 176 -5.04 21.76 -25.88
C ASP A 176 -6.04 22.50 -24.99
N ARG A 177 -5.73 23.76 -24.67
CA ARG A 177 -6.55 24.59 -23.80
C ARG A 177 -7.90 25.01 -24.41
N LYS A 178 -8.14 24.68 -25.67
CA LYS A 178 -9.44 24.93 -26.33
C LYS A 178 -10.43 23.80 -26.03
N SER A 179 -9.95 22.62 -25.63
CA SER A 179 -10.81 21.51 -25.18
C SER A 179 -11.08 21.61 -23.69
N TYR A 180 -12.26 21.17 -23.25
CA TYR A 180 -12.60 21.11 -21.81
C TYR A 180 -11.56 20.34 -21.00
N THR A 181 -11.22 19.12 -21.45
CA THR A 181 -10.25 18.26 -20.75
C THR A 181 -8.86 18.87 -20.71
N GLY A 182 -8.43 19.52 -21.79
CA GLY A 182 -7.12 20.19 -21.82
C GLY A 182 -7.07 21.43 -20.95
N MET A 183 -8.13 22.22 -20.89
CA MET A 183 -8.24 23.36 -19.97
C MET A 183 -8.28 22.89 -18.51
N ARG A 184 -9.10 21.90 -18.18
CA ARG A 184 -9.15 21.30 -16.84
C ARG A 184 -7.77 20.82 -16.39
N ASP A 185 -7.10 20.03 -17.23
CA ASP A 185 -5.80 19.44 -16.91
C ASP A 185 -4.73 20.53 -16.77
N TYR A 186 -4.81 21.61 -17.57
CA TYR A 186 -3.95 22.77 -17.41
C TYR A 186 -4.12 23.44 -16.04
N VAL A 187 -5.38 23.69 -15.63
CA VAL A 187 -5.68 24.26 -14.30
C VAL A 187 -5.18 23.34 -13.17
N ILE A 188 -5.41 22.04 -13.29
CA ILE A 188 -4.89 21.03 -12.34
C ILE A 188 -3.37 21.14 -12.20
N ILE A 189 -2.64 21.19 -13.31
CA ILE A 189 -1.17 21.27 -13.31
C ILE A 189 -0.69 22.56 -12.65
N VAL A 190 -1.28 23.70 -13.01
CA VAL A 190 -0.93 25.01 -12.43
C VAL A 190 -1.23 25.02 -10.94
N LEU A 191 -2.40 24.54 -10.50
CA LEU A 191 -2.73 24.43 -9.09
C LEU A 191 -1.75 23.53 -8.31
N MET A 192 -1.32 22.40 -8.89
CA MET A 192 -0.33 21.53 -8.25
C MET A 192 1.04 22.19 -8.13
N LEU A 193 1.43 23.00 -9.12
CA LEU A 193 2.69 23.76 -9.10
C LEU A 193 2.66 24.95 -8.15
N ASP A 194 1.48 25.55 -7.93
CA ASP A 194 1.30 26.71 -7.05
C ASP A 194 1.17 26.31 -5.57
N SER A 195 0.60 25.15 -5.30
CA SER A 195 0.19 24.76 -3.94
C SER A 195 0.87 23.48 -3.41
N GLY A 196 1.44 22.67 -4.28
CA GLY A 196 1.95 21.37 -3.93
C GLY A 196 0.90 20.39 -3.39
N ILE A 197 -0.39 20.62 -3.61
CA ILE A 197 -1.49 19.74 -3.16
C ILE A 197 -1.32 18.31 -3.66
N ARG A 198 -1.72 17.29 -2.86
CA ARG A 198 -1.66 15.90 -3.30
C ARG A 198 -2.72 15.62 -4.35
N THR A 199 -2.37 14.81 -5.36
CA THR A 199 -3.28 14.44 -6.46
C THR A 199 -4.63 13.92 -5.96
N LYS A 200 -4.63 13.04 -4.96
CA LYS A 200 -5.89 12.51 -4.41
C LYS A 200 -6.72 13.55 -3.67
N GLU A 201 -6.08 14.49 -2.99
CA GLU A 201 -6.77 15.60 -2.33
C GLU A 201 -7.40 16.51 -3.38
N LEU A 202 -6.63 16.89 -4.39
CA LEU A 202 -7.08 17.75 -5.50
C LEU A 202 -8.28 17.14 -6.25
N LEU A 203 -8.24 15.87 -6.59
CA LEU A 203 -9.32 15.21 -7.33
C LEU A 203 -10.60 15.02 -6.51
N ASN A 204 -10.54 15.15 -5.19
CA ASN A 204 -11.70 15.08 -4.29
C ASN A 204 -12.23 16.45 -3.86
N LEU A 205 -11.71 17.55 -4.42
CA LEU A 205 -12.21 18.90 -4.15
C LEU A 205 -13.59 19.10 -4.78
N ARG A 206 -14.43 19.84 -4.04
CA ARG A 206 -15.73 20.32 -4.47
C ARG A 206 -15.66 21.82 -4.81
N ASP A 207 -16.62 22.33 -5.55
CA ASP A 207 -16.72 23.77 -5.81
C ASP A 207 -16.77 24.58 -4.52
N SER A 208 -17.46 24.08 -3.50
CA SER A 208 -17.55 24.69 -2.17
C SER A 208 -16.24 24.74 -1.39
N ASP A 209 -15.23 23.96 -1.79
CA ASP A 209 -13.91 23.97 -1.16
C ASP A 209 -13.04 25.13 -1.66
N PHE A 210 -13.41 25.78 -2.77
CA PHE A 210 -12.68 26.91 -3.36
C PHE A 210 -13.34 28.25 -2.99
N ASP A 211 -12.59 29.11 -2.31
CA ASP A 211 -12.99 30.48 -2.02
C ASP A 211 -12.15 31.46 -2.85
N ALA A 212 -12.76 31.99 -3.92
CA ALA A 212 -12.11 32.94 -4.80
C ALA A 212 -11.83 34.28 -4.12
N LYS A 213 -12.65 34.70 -3.13
CA LYS A 213 -12.46 35.99 -2.41
C LYS A 213 -11.32 35.88 -1.41
N ALA A 214 -11.24 34.77 -0.66
CA ALA A 214 -10.15 34.51 0.26
C ALA A 214 -8.87 34.03 -0.45
N GLY A 215 -8.94 33.65 -1.74
CA GLY A 215 -7.82 33.18 -2.52
C GLY A 215 -7.28 31.85 -2.03
N CYS A 216 -8.14 30.93 -1.62
CA CYS A 216 -7.72 29.69 -1.01
C CYS A 216 -8.62 28.48 -1.33
N ILE A 217 -8.09 27.29 -1.03
CA ILE A 217 -8.81 26.00 -1.06
C ILE A 217 -8.79 25.40 0.34
N SER A 218 -9.95 24.94 0.81
CA SER A 218 -10.10 24.18 2.05
C SER A 218 -9.99 22.69 1.77
N VAL A 219 -8.94 22.02 2.28
CA VAL A 219 -8.78 20.59 2.18
C VAL A 219 -9.31 19.94 3.45
N SER A 220 -10.50 19.36 3.39
CA SER A 220 -11.17 18.77 4.54
C SER A 220 -10.44 17.52 5.05
N LYS A 221 -10.60 17.22 6.36
CA LYS A 221 -10.04 16.00 6.99
C LYS A 221 -10.52 14.69 6.35
N LEU A 222 -11.66 14.70 5.66
CA LEU A 222 -12.22 13.52 5.00
C LEU A 222 -11.42 13.12 3.76
N ILE A 223 -10.86 14.08 3.05
CA ILE A 223 -10.04 13.87 1.84
C ILE A 223 -8.54 13.94 2.12
N ALA A 224 -8.14 14.59 3.22
CA ALA A 224 -6.74 14.75 3.60
C ALA A 224 -6.13 13.41 4.06
N LYS A 225 -4.99 13.04 3.47
CA LYS A 225 -4.23 11.85 3.89
C LYS A 225 -3.84 11.89 5.38
N THR A 226 -3.62 13.08 5.92
CA THR A 226 -3.22 13.32 7.32
C THR A 226 -4.41 13.40 8.27
N ARG A 227 -5.64 13.30 7.79
CA ARG A 227 -6.89 13.44 8.57
C ARG A 227 -7.02 14.76 9.35
N HIS A 228 -6.33 15.82 8.89
CA HIS A 228 -6.46 17.17 9.41
C HIS A 228 -6.94 18.10 8.30
N THR A 229 -7.91 18.95 8.62
CA THR A 229 -8.35 20.03 7.70
C THR A 229 -7.24 21.08 7.62
N ARG A 230 -6.97 21.58 6.40
CA ARG A 230 -6.04 22.67 6.19
C ARG A 230 -6.49 23.59 5.07
N THR A 231 -6.07 24.83 5.15
CA THR A 231 -6.25 25.83 4.08
C THR A 231 -4.99 25.87 3.21
N VAL A 232 -5.18 25.92 1.91
CA VAL A 232 -4.13 26.04 0.91
C VAL A 232 -4.33 27.40 0.22
N TYR A 233 -3.44 28.35 0.45
CA TYR A 233 -3.47 29.66 -0.20
C TYR A 233 -2.90 29.56 -1.61
N LEU A 234 -3.50 30.34 -2.52
CA LEU A 234 -3.18 30.31 -3.95
C LEU A 234 -2.71 31.69 -4.41
N SER A 235 -1.86 31.70 -5.45
CA SER A 235 -1.52 32.95 -6.12
C SER A 235 -2.76 33.57 -6.81
N PRO A 236 -2.82 34.89 -6.95
CA PRO A 236 -3.95 35.55 -7.62
C PRO A 236 -4.18 35.08 -9.07
N SER A 237 -3.11 34.63 -9.75
CA SER A 237 -3.19 34.05 -11.10
C SER A 237 -3.88 32.71 -11.10
N THR A 238 -3.58 31.84 -10.15
CA THR A 238 -4.22 30.53 -10.00
C THR A 238 -5.70 30.69 -9.60
N VAL A 239 -6.00 31.59 -8.69
CA VAL A 239 -7.41 31.94 -8.32
C VAL A 239 -8.23 32.35 -9.55
N ARG A 240 -7.73 33.29 -10.36
CA ARG A 240 -8.42 33.70 -11.60
C ARG A 240 -8.59 32.53 -12.56
N LEU A 241 -7.56 31.73 -12.74
CA LEU A 241 -7.58 30.55 -13.63
C LEU A 241 -8.64 29.52 -13.22
N ILE A 242 -8.78 29.24 -11.93
CA ILE A 242 -9.83 28.35 -11.41
C ILE A 242 -11.21 28.97 -11.62
N ALA A 243 -11.38 30.25 -11.32
CA ALA A 243 -12.65 30.94 -11.51
C ALA A 243 -13.07 30.96 -12.99
N GLU A 244 -12.15 31.23 -13.92
CA GLU A 244 -12.39 31.12 -15.37
C GLU A 244 -12.79 29.67 -15.77
N PHE A 245 -12.11 28.67 -15.24
CA PHE A 245 -12.47 27.28 -15.52
C PHE A 245 -13.88 26.94 -15.02
N GLN A 246 -14.29 27.42 -13.86
CA GLN A 246 -15.64 27.20 -13.34
C GLN A 246 -16.73 27.79 -14.26
N THR A 247 -16.45 28.86 -15.02
CA THR A 247 -17.44 29.45 -15.96
C THR A 247 -17.68 28.56 -17.18
N VAL A 248 -16.74 27.71 -17.56
CA VAL A 248 -16.88 26.77 -18.71
C VAL A 248 -17.40 25.40 -18.29
N LYS A 249 -17.53 25.14 -16.99
CA LYS A 249 -18.12 23.91 -16.46
C LYS A 249 -19.64 23.94 -16.62
N PRO A 250 -20.29 22.92 -17.24
CA PRO A 250 -21.74 22.86 -17.34
C PRO A 250 -22.41 22.82 -15.96
N GLN A 251 -23.43 23.63 -15.75
CA GLN A 251 -24.14 23.75 -14.47
C GLN A 251 -24.87 22.47 -14.04
N ALA A 252 -25.22 21.62 -15.03
CA ALA A 252 -25.90 20.34 -14.77
C ALA A 252 -24.93 19.23 -14.24
N TRP A 253 -23.65 19.52 -14.17
CA TRP A 253 -22.67 18.54 -13.70
C TRP A 253 -22.58 18.55 -12.16
N ASP A 254 -22.00 17.44 -11.63
CA ASP A 254 -21.70 17.33 -10.21
C ASP A 254 -20.81 18.50 -9.71
N ASP A 255 -20.87 18.76 -8.43
CA ASP A 255 -20.15 19.84 -7.73
C ASP A 255 -18.62 19.57 -7.56
N TRP A 256 -18.06 18.59 -8.30
CA TRP A 256 -16.61 18.41 -8.33
C TRP A 256 -15.91 19.63 -8.90
N LEU A 257 -14.84 20.10 -8.24
CA LEU A 257 -14.07 21.24 -8.75
C LEU A 257 -13.44 20.94 -10.11
N PHE A 258 -13.00 19.67 -10.31
CA PHE A 258 -12.39 19.19 -11.55
C PHE A 258 -13.08 17.90 -12.05
N PRO A 259 -14.32 17.97 -12.55
CA PRO A 259 -15.02 16.79 -13.03
C PRO A 259 -14.37 16.17 -14.29
N ASN A 260 -14.67 14.92 -14.54
CA ASN A 260 -14.35 14.29 -15.82
C ASN A 260 -15.19 14.88 -16.95
N TYR A 261 -15.02 14.40 -18.19
CA TYR A 261 -15.76 14.94 -19.36
C TYR A 261 -17.25 14.58 -19.39
N GLU A 262 -17.70 13.70 -18.49
CA GLU A 262 -19.10 13.32 -18.29
C GLU A 262 -19.74 14.04 -17.09
N GLY A 263 -18.99 14.89 -16.39
CA GLY A 263 -19.43 15.64 -15.23
C GLY A 263 -19.23 14.95 -13.88
N GLY A 264 -18.79 13.69 -13.89
CA GLY A 264 -18.58 12.91 -12.67
C GLY A 264 -17.13 13.01 -12.13
N TYR A 265 -16.83 12.18 -11.15
CA TYR A 265 -15.51 12.10 -10.50
C TYR A 265 -14.36 11.77 -11.47
N LEU A 266 -13.33 12.60 -11.47
CA LEU A 266 -12.09 12.36 -12.22
C LEU A 266 -11.18 11.37 -11.45
N LYS A 267 -11.01 10.17 -11.98
CA LYS A 267 -10.19 9.13 -11.35
C LYS A 267 -8.69 9.40 -11.55
N VAL A 268 -7.88 8.94 -10.59
CA VAL A 268 -6.40 9.09 -10.64
C VAL A 268 -5.81 8.48 -11.92
N ASP A 269 -6.28 7.31 -12.31
CA ASP A 269 -5.81 6.62 -13.53
C ASP A 269 -6.15 7.38 -14.83
N GLN A 270 -7.27 8.12 -14.85
CA GLN A 270 -7.62 8.99 -15.97
C GLN A 270 -6.65 10.17 -16.08
N LEU A 271 -6.32 10.79 -14.93
CA LEU A 271 -5.32 11.86 -14.89
C LEU A 271 -3.93 11.35 -15.27
N ASP A 272 -3.51 10.20 -14.77
CA ASP A 272 -2.23 9.58 -15.11
C ASP A 272 -2.12 9.28 -16.60
N LYS A 273 -3.20 8.78 -17.24
CA LYS A 273 -3.27 8.59 -18.70
C LYS A 273 -3.15 9.92 -19.46
N ALA A 274 -3.79 10.98 -18.98
CA ALA A 274 -3.66 12.31 -19.58
C ALA A 274 -2.20 12.81 -19.48
N PHE A 275 -1.55 12.67 -18.33
CA PHE A 275 -0.14 13.02 -18.16
C PHE A 275 0.78 12.21 -19.09
N LEU A 276 0.52 10.92 -19.28
CA LEU A 276 1.26 10.10 -20.23
C LEU A 276 1.11 10.63 -21.67
N LYS A 277 -0.11 10.96 -22.09
CA LYS A 277 -0.41 11.55 -23.40
C LYS A 277 0.35 12.87 -23.60
N TYR A 278 0.33 13.77 -22.59
CA TYR A 278 1.03 15.04 -22.68
C TYR A 278 2.56 14.85 -22.64
N SER A 279 3.06 13.88 -21.87
CA SER A 279 4.48 13.52 -21.87
C SER A 279 4.95 13.04 -23.25
N GLN A 280 4.17 12.21 -23.93
CA GLN A 280 4.46 11.75 -25.29
C GLN A 280 4.46 12.90 -26.29
N LYS A 281 3.47 13.83 -26.19
CA LYS A 281 3.34 14.96 -27.09
C LYS A 281 4.43 16.03 -26.91
N SER A 282 4.86 16.25 -25.65
CA SER A 282 5.91 17.24 -25.33
C SER A 282 7.33 16.72 -25.44
N GLY A 283 7.51 15.39 -25.54
CA GLY A 283 8.82 14.75 -25.43
C GLY A 283 9.43 14.76 -24.01
N VAL A 284 8.67 15.24 -23.00
CA VAL A 284 9.14 15.38 -21.62
C VAL A 284 8.27 14.57 -20.68
N LYS A 285 8.88 13.66 -19.92
CA LYS A 285 8.16 12.86 -18.94
C LYS A 285 7.92 13.65 -17.65
N ILE A 286 6.66 13.97 -17.36
CA ILE A 286 6.23 14.62 -16.13
C ILE A 286 5.12 13.79 -15.48
N THR A 287 5.16 13.71 -14.15
CA THR A 287 4.13 13.03 -13.35
C THR A 287 3.51 14.00 -12.34
N PRO A 288 2.28 13.76 -11.87
CA PRO A 288 1.68 14.58 -10.81
C PRO A 288 2.56 14.67 -9.55
N TYR A 289 3.22 13.60 -9.20
CA TYR A 289 4.13 13.58 -8.05
C TYR A 289 5.35 14.50 -8.26
N GLN A 290 5.88 14.54 -9.48
CA GLN A 290 6.98 15.43 -9.85
C GLN A 290 6.59 16.93 -9.76
N LEU A 291 5.36 17.30 -10.10
CA LEU A 291 4.87 18.69 -9.94
C LEU A 291 4.92 19.12 -8.47
N ARG A 292 4.47 18.26 -7.57
CA ARG A 292 4.54 18.51 -6.14
C ARG A 292 5.99 18.63 -5.63
N HIS A 293 6.92 17.83 -6.18
CA HIS A 293 8.36 17.98 -5.91
C HIS A 293 8.90 19.30 -6.44
N SER A 294 8.49 19.72 -7.64
CA SER A 294 8.87 21.00 -8.23
C SER A 294 8.40 22.17 -7.39
N PHE A 295 7.15 22.16 -6.90
CA PHE A 295 6.65 23.14 -5.94
C PHE A 295 7.59 23.23 -4.72
N ALA A 296 7.87 22.12 -4.06
CA ALA A 296 8.69 22.10 -2.85
C ALA A 296 10.10 22.67 -3.09
N THR A 297 10.74 22.27 -4.19
CA THR A 297 12.07 22.74 -4.55
C THR A 297 12.08 24.23 -4.92
N LEU A 298 11.08 24.67 -5.68
CA LEU A 298 10.97 26.10 -6.06
C LEU A 298 10.65 26.98 -4.85
N PHE A 299 9.80 26.51 -3.93
CA PHE A 299 9.51 27.23 -2.69
C PHE A 299 10.77 27.49 -1.87
N LEU A 300 11.60 26.46 -1.65
CA LEU A 300 12.86 26.62 -0.91
C LEU A 300 13.88 27.47 -1.66
N LYS A 301 14.03 27.29 -3.00
CA LYS A 301 14.92 28.10 -3.83
C LYS A 301 14.56 29.59 -3.83
N ASN A 302 13.27 29.90 -3.66
CA ASN A 302 12.78 31.28 -3.56
C ASN A 302 12.80 31.83 -2.12
N GLY A 303 13.54 31.21 -1.21
CA GLY A 303 13.73 31.70 0.16
C GLY A 303 12.67 31.25 1.17
N GLY A 304 11.79 30.32 0.78
CA GLY A 304 10.84 29.72 1.73
C GLY A 304 11.58 28.85 2.76
N ASP A 305 11.08 28.84 3.99
CA ASP A 305 11.66 28.01 5.05
C ASP A 305 11.08 26.59 5.09
N VAL A 306 11.85 25.65 5.68
CA VAL A 306 11.52 24.22 5.70
C VAL A 306 10.27 23.91 6.54
N PHE A 307 10.01 24.66 7.60
CA PHE A 307 8.86 24.43 8.48
C PHE A 307 7.56 24.91 7.80
N SER A 308 7.61 26.06 7.15
CA SER A 308 6.51 26.54 6.30
C SER A 308 6.20 25.56 5.18
N LEU A 309 7.23 25.02 4.50
CA LEU A 309 7.04 24.01 3.48
C LEU A 309 6.43 22.70 4.06
N GLN A 310 6.88 22.28 5.23
CA GLN A 310 6.30 21.11 5.91
C GLN A 310 4.81 21.30 6.15
N HIS A 311 4.43 22.50 6.63
CA HIS A 311 3.03 22.85 6.92
C HIS A 311 2.19 22.89 5.62
N LEU A 312 2.65 23.61 4.59
CA LEU A 312 1.98 23.72 3.30
C LEU A 312 1.76 22.36 2.64
N MET A 313 2.76 21.51 2.67
CA MET A 313 2.69 20.15 2.11
C MET A 313 1.96 19.17 3.01
N ALA A 314 1.58 19.54 4.23
CA ALA A 314 1.02 18.65 5.26
C ALA A 314 1.86 17.37 5.40
N HIS A 315 3.17 17.52 5.65
CA HIS A 315 4.05 16.41 5.97
C HIS A 315 3.97 16.10 7.47
N SER A 316 3.61 14.88 7.80
CA SER A 316 3.54 14.42 9.20
C SER A 316 4.91 14.30 9.88
N ASP A 317 5.99 14.26 9.08
CA ASP A 317 7.36 14.09 9.54
C ASP A 317 8.30 15.03 8.75
N LEU A 318 9.15 15.76 9.48
CA LEU A 318 10.14 16.68 8.90
C LEU A 318 11.12 15.95 7.96
N ARG A 319 11.40 14.67 8.20
CA ARG A 319 12.22 13.83 7.31
C ARG A 319 11.69 13.78 5.88
N MET A 320 10.38 13.91 5.71
CA MET A 320 9.77 13.98 4.37
C MET A 320 10.10 15.29 3.64
N THR A 321 10.35 16.36 4.39
CA THR A 321 10.68 17.69 3.84
C THR A 321 12.19 17.85 3.66
N LYS A 322 13.02 17.23 4.50
CA LYS A 322 14.50 17.30 4.38
C LYS A 322 15.05 16.87 3.02
N ARG A 323 14.37 15.97 2.32
CA ARG A 323 14.78 15.57 0.96
C ARG A 323 14.78 16.67 -0.09
N TYR A 324 14.28 17.86 0.24
CA TYR A 324 14.29 19.03 -0.64
C TYR A 324 15.37 20.05 -0.27
N THR A 325 16.10 19.81 0.82
CA THR A 325 17.16 20.69 1.32
C THR A 325 18.55 20.18 0.95
N GLU A 326 18.63 18.97 0.44
CA GLU A 326 19.84 18.34 -0.13
C GLU A 326 19.86 18.54 -1.65
#